data_628b9be6e1e171e9fc013afb205dde39
#
_entry.id   628b9be6e1e171e9fc013afb205dde39
#
_cell.length_a   1.000
_cell.length_b   1.000
_cell.length_c   1.000
_cell.angle_alpha   90.00
_cell.angle_beta   90.00
_cell.angle_gamma   90.00
#
_symmetry.space_group_name_H-M   'P 1'
#
loop_
_entity.id
_entity.type
_entity.pdbx_description
1 polymer ?
#
loop_
_entity_poly.entity_id
_entity_poly.type
_entity_poly.pdbx_seq_one_letter_code
_entity_poly.pdbx_strand_id
1 'polypeptide(L)'
;PEAISNLADVLVQRGEAEDAVAACDVFLAHHPANTSVLAAKSVALNECGEAEAVRQLVDLDRFVTPIRHERAPGFKGIEAFNEAMVAHAANHPTLAVAPTSHATRLGKHSADLTVKPKGPVAAFEKMIGRGVKEFIERLGSDSTPPFIAHRPRKWKLAVWAIVLEGEGYQVSHIHRSAWLSGVYYAQVPSVVNEEGEKGWIEFGEPGPEYHWSATPETRRIKPEPGLMVLFPSYTFHRTIPFESTETRVSIAFDVVPEQ
;
A
#
# COMPACT_ATOMS: atom_id res chain seq x y z
N PRO A 1 7.59 -12.09 -14.64
CA PRO A 1 7.11 -12.11 -13.27
C PRO A 1 5.73 -12.76 -13.14
N GLU A 2 4.75 -12.36 -13.94
CA GLU A 2 3.38 -12.88 -13.89
C GLU A 2 3.29 -14.42 -13.98
N ALA A 3 4.04 -15.02 -14.92
CA ALA A 3 4.05 -16.48 -15.06
C ALA A 3 4.57 -17.19 -13.80
N ILE A 4 5.55 -16.60 -13.11
CA ILE A 4 6.11 -17.17 -11.87
C ILE A 4 5.14 -16.99 -10.71
N SER A 5 4.51 -15.80 -10.58
CA SER A 5 3.50 -15.58 -9.54
C SER A 5 2.30 -16.53 -9.72
N ASN A 6 1.84 -16.74 -10.97
CA ASN A 6 0.76 -17.67 -11.27
C ASN A 6 1.18 -19.14 -11.03
N LEU A 7 2.43 -19.51 -11.37
CA LEU A 7 2.95 -20.85 -11.08
C LEU A 7 2.98 -21.08 -9.57
N ALA A 8 3.50 -20.13 -8.79
CA ALA A 8 3.54 -20.24 -7.34
C ALA A 8 2.13 -20.40 -6.74
N ASP A 9 1.16 -19.63 -7.23
CA ASP A 9 -0.24 -19.74 -6.79
C ASP A 9 -0.84 -21.11 -7.09
N VAL A 10 -0.62 -21.66 -8.31
CA VAL A 10 -1.07 -23.02 -8.68
C VAL A 10 -0.41 -24.09 -7.81
N LEU A 11 0.88 -23.96 -7.51
CA LEU A 11 1.59 -24.90 -6.64
C LEU A 11 1.04 -24.85 -5.20
N VAL A 12 0.78 -23.67 -4.67
CA VAL A 12 0.11 -23.50 -3.37
C VAL A 12 -1.28 -24.16 -3.38
N GLN A 13 -2.08 -23.92 -4.40
CA GLN A 13 -3.41 -24.54 -4.56
C GLN A 13 -3.34 -26.09 -4.54
N ARG A 14 -2.24 -26.65 -5.03
CA ARG A 14 -2.00 -28.10 -5.04
C ARG A 14 -1.42 -28.65 -3.75
N GLY A 15 -1.10 -27.79 -2.77
CA GLY A 15 -0.42 -28.18 -1.54
C GLY A 15 1.09 -28.42 -1.72
N GLU A 16 1.69 -27.88 -2.79
CA GLU A 16 3.12 -27.98 -3.14
C GLU A 16 3.83 -26.65 -2.81
N ALA A 17 3.65 -26.17 -1.58
CA ALA A 17 4.11 -24.83 -1.18
C ALA A 17 5.64 -24.67 -1.20
N GLU A 18 6.41 -25.73 -0.87
CA GLU A 18 7.88 -25.73 -0.95
C GLU A 18 8.36 -25.56 -2.38
N ASP A 19 7.69 -26.19 -3.37
CA ASP A 19 8.00 -26.01 -4.78
C ASP A 19 7.66 -24.60 -5.26
N ALA A 20 6.60 -23.99 -4.72
CA ALA A 20 6.26 -22.59 -4.98
C ALA A 20 7.36 -21.63 -4.48
N VAL A 21 7.89 -21.86 -3.26
CA VAL A 21 9.02 -21.10 -2.72
C VAL A 21 10.25 -21.27 -3.62
N ALA A 22 10.59 -22.51 -4.00
CA ALA A 22 11.74 -22.78 -4.86
C ALA A 22 11.62 -22.08 -6.23
N ALA A 23 10.44 -22.11 -6.87
CA ALA A 23 10.19 -21.41 -8.13
C ALA A 23 10.37 -19.89 -8.01
N CYS A 24 9.87 -19.30 -6.91
CA CYS A 24 10.08 -17.88 -6.61
C CYS A 24 11.58 -17.57 -6.43
N ASP A 25 12.32 -18.40 -5.70
CA ASP A 25 13.75 -18.18 -5.41
C ASP A 25 14.60 -18.20 -6.67
N VAL A 26 14.35 -19.14 -7.59
CA VAL A 26 15.04 -19.20 -8.88
C VAL A 26 14.85 -17.89 -9.66
N PHE A 27 13.65 -17.34 -9.67
CA PHE A 27 13.37 -16.07 -10.35
C PHE A 27 14.01 -14.87 -9.60
N LEU A 28 13.86 -14.82 -8.29
CA LEU A 28 14.36 -13.72 -7.46
C LEU A 28 15.89 -13.66 -7.42
N ALA A 29 16.60 -14.76 -7.69
CA ALA A 29 18.05 -14.74 -7.84
C ALA A 29 18.52 -13.78 -8.96
N HIS A 30 17.69 -13.56 -9.99
CA HIS A 30 17.97 -12.64 -11.10
C HIS A 30 17.18 -11.34 -11.02
N HIS A 31 16.07 -11.31 -10.26
CA HIS A 31 15.15 -10.18 -10.13
C HIS A 31 14.75 -9.93 -8.67
N PRO A 32 15.71 -9.66 -7.77
CA PRO A 32 15.52 -9.73 -6.32
C PRO A 32 14.50 -8.74 -5.76
N ALA A 33 14.20 -7.64 -6.46
CA ALA A 33 13.24 -6.62 -6.05
C ALA A 33 11.87 -6.74 -6.76
N ASN A 34 11.57 -7.87 -7.41
CA ASN A 34 10.29 -8.01 -8.11
C ASN A 34 9.13 -8.17 -7.13
N THR A 35 8.29 -7.15 -7.03
CA THR A 35 7.19 -7.05 -6.07
C THR A 35 6.16 -8.18 -6.20
N SER A 36 5.79 -8.56 -7.43
CA SER A 36 4.81 -9.63 -7.64
C SER A 36 5.30 -10.98 -7.14
N VAL A 37 6.57 -11.30 -7.40
CA VAL A 37 7.16 -12.59 -6.99
C VAL A 37 7.49 -12.58 -5.49
N LEU A 38 7.89 -11.43 -4.92
CA LEU A 38 8.06 -11.30 -3.46
C LEU A 38 6.73 -11.51 -2.72
N ALA A 39 5.62 -10.98 -3.24
CA ALA A 39 4.30 -11.21 -2.68
C ALA A 39 3.87 -12.69 -2.79
N ALA A 40 4.03 -13.32 -3.96
CA ALA A 40 3.73 -14.73 -4.14
C ALA A 40 4.58 -15.63 -3.21
N LYS A 41 5.88 -15.30 -3.06
CA LYS A 41 6.76 -16.01 -2.13
C LYS A 41 6.31 -15.87 -0.67
N SER A 42 5.80 -14.70 -0.26
CA SER A 42 5.29 -14.52 1.12
C SER A 42 4.09 -15.42 1.41
N VAL A 43 3.21 -15.60 0.42
CA VAL A 43 2.07 -16.55 0.54
C VAL A 43 2.59 -17.98 0.66
N ALA A 44 3.48 -18.41 -0.25
CA ALA A 44 4.03 -19.77 -0.23
C ALA A 44 4.77 -20.09 1.07
N LEU A 45 5.59 -19.17 1.59
CA LEU A 45 6.29 -19.34 2.86
C LEU A 45 5.31 -19.48 4.04
N ASN A 46 4.20 -18.73 4.01
CA ASN A 46 3.18 -18.84 5.04
C ASN A 46 2.48 -20.20 5.00
N GLU A 47 2.21 -20.74 3.81
CA GLU A 47 1.65 -22.10 3.64
C GLU A 47 2.64 -23.20 4.07
N CYS A 48 3.96 -22.99 3.94
CA CYS A 48 4.97 -23.89 4.50
C CYS A 48 5.09 -23.82 6.02
N GLY A 49 4.47 -22.84 6.69
CA GLY A 49 4.63 -22.60 8.13
C GLY A 49 5.98 -21.97 8.51
N GLU A 50 6.71 -21.40 7.55
CA GLU A 50 8.04 -20.80 7.70
C GLU A 50 7.95 -19.37 8.26
N ALA A 51 7.41 -19.21 9.47
CA ALA A 51 7.09 -17.91 10.08
C ALA A 51 8.28 -16.95 10.14
N GLU A 52 9.50 -17.46 10.42
CA GLU A 52 10.70 -16.64 10.47
C GLU A 52 11.10 -16.14 9.07
N ALA A 53 11.00 -16.97 8.04
CA ALA A 53 11.28 -16.57 6.67
C ALA A 53 10.23 -15.58 6.15
N VAL A 54 8.96 -15.74 6.52
CA VAL A 54 7.91 -14.74 6.27
C VAL A 54 8.28 -13.42 6.92
N ARG A 55 8.67 -13.41 8.19
CA ARG A 55 9.03 -12.19 8.92
C ARG A 55 10.27 -11.50 8.36
N GLN A 56 11.26 -12.24 7.89
CA GLN A 56 12.42 -11.67 7.20
C GLN A 56 12.03 -10.99 5.88
N LEU A 57 11.00 -11.47 5.21
CA LEU A 57 10.48 -10.90 3.97
C LEU A 57 9.47 -9.78 4.23
N VAL A 58 8.49 -10.02 5.11
CA VAL A 58 7.37 -9.12 5.40
C VAL A 58 7.28 -8.89 6.91
N ASP A 59 8.15 -8.04 7.45
CA ASP A 59 8.07 -7.60 8.85
C ASP A 59 7.11 -6.42 8.95
N LEU A 60 5.85 -6.70 9.29
CA LEU A 60 4.82 -5.68 9.34
C LEU A 60 5.10 -4.60 10.41
N ASP A 61 5.76 -4.95 11.53
CA ASP A 61 6.10 -3.99 12.58
C ASP A 61 7.24 -3.07 12.17
N ARG A 62 8.19 -3.59 11.44
CA ARG A 62 9.36 -2.85 10.97
C ARG A 62 9.06 -2.05 9.70
N PHE A 63 8.35 -2.64 8.74
CA PHE A 63 8.22 -2.10 7.39
C PHE A 63 6.96 -1.27 7.18
N VAL A 64 5.91 -1.44 7.98
CA VAL A 64 4.73 -0.58 7.92
C VAL A 64 4.92 0.58 8.88
N THR A 65 5.09 1.79 8.33
CA THR A 65 5.47 2.98 9.10
C THR A 65 4.40 4.06 9.06
N PRO A 66 3.63 4.22 10.15
CA PRO A 66 2.72 5.36 10.30
C PRO A 66 3.53 6.64 10.65
N ILE A 67 3.24 7.73 9.96
CA ILE A 67 3.82 9.07 10.18
C ILE A 67 2.67 10.08 10.32
N ARG A 68 2.57 10.71 11.49
CA ARG A 68 1.57 11.76 11.72
C ARG A 68 2.13 13.10 11.31
N HIS A 69 1.38 13.84 10.51
CA HIS A 69 1.73 15.18 10.07
C HIS A 69 0.84 16.21 10.79
N GLU A 70 1.46 17.20 11.39
CA GLU A 70 0.77 18.35 12.00
C GLU A 70 0.79 19.57 11.09
N ARG A 71 1.64 19.57 10.06
CA ARG A 71 1.84 20.70 9.14
C ARG A 71 2.13 20.23 7.73
N ALA A 72 1.69 21.01 6.75
CA ALA A 72 2.05 20.83 5.34
C ALA A 72 2.75 22.10 4.81
N PRO A 73 3.75 21.99 3.93
CA PRO A 73 4.47 23.12 3.38
C PRO A 73 3.54 24.11 2.65
N GLY A 74 3.56 25.36 3.06
CA GLY A 74 2.73 26.43 2.46
C GLY A 74 1.30 26.52 2.99
N PHE A 75 0.93 25.74 4.01
CA PHE A 75 -0.37 25.78 4.68
C PHE A 75 -0.25 26.21 6.14
N LYS A 76 -1.32 26.81 6.69
CA LYS A 76 -1.33 27.29 8.09
C LYS A 76 -1.32 26.14 9.11
N GLY A 77 -1.76 24.95 8.73
CA GLY A 77 -1.82 23.75 9.55
C GLY A 77 -2.19 22.55 8.69
N ILE A 78 -2.28 21.39 9.29
CA ILE A 78 -2.64 20.16 8.57
C ILE A 78 -4.12 20.17 8.16
N GLU A 79 -4.99 20.79 8.95
CA GLU A 79 -6.42 20.91 8.67
C GLU A 79 -6.65 21.70 7.37
N ALA A 80 -6.01 22.86 7.21
CA ALA A 80 -6.11 23.67 6.00
C ALA A 80 -5.56 22.95 4.75
N PHE A 81 -4.53 22.12 4.94
CA PHE A 81 -4.03 21.25 3.87
C PHE A 81 -5.03 20.15 3.52
N ASN A 82 -5.59 19.49 4.53
CA ASN A 82 -6.58 18.43 4.34
C ASN A 82 -7.82 18.95 3.59
N GLU A 83 -8.37 20.10 3.99
CA GLU A 83 -9.48 20.74 3.30
C GLU A 83 -9.16 21.02 1.83
N ALA A 84 -7.97 21.58 1.56
CA ALA A 84 -7.52 21.84 0.19
C ALA A 84 -7.34 20.56 -0.63
N MET A 85 -6.83 19.48 0.00
CA MET A 85 -6.64 18.19 -0.66
C MET A 85 -7.96 17.51 -0.96
N VAL A 86 -8.92 17.53 -0.03
CA VAL A 86 -10.28 17.01 -0.21
C VAL A 86 -10.98 17.75 -1.37
N ALA A 87 -10.92 19.09 -1.36
CA ALA A 87 -11.51 19.89 -2.43
C ALA A 87 -10.84 19.61 -3.78
N HIS A 88 -9.53 19.46 -3.83
CA HIS A 88 -8.78 19.13 -5.04
C HIS A 88 -9.16 17.74 -5.57
N ALA A 89 -9.24 16.74 -4.72
CA ALA A 89 -9.64 15.38 -5.09
C ALA A 89 -11.08 15.32 -5.61
N ALA A 90 -12.02 15.93 -4.87
CA ALA A 90 -13.45 15.91 -5.20
C ALA A 90 -13.77 16.61 -6.55
N ASN A 91 -13.00 17.66 -6.88
CA ASN A 91 -13.19 18.43 -8.11
C ASN A 91 -12.23 18.05 -9.25
N HIS A 92 -11.41 16.99 -9.04
CA HIS A 92 -10.43 16.62 -10.06
C HIS A 92 -11.12 16.03 -11.30
N PRO A 93 -10.83 16.51 -12.52
CA PRO A 93 -11.56 16.14 -13.73
C PRO A 93 -11.45 14.65 -14.09
N THR A 94 -10.47 13.95 -13.54
CA THR A 94 -10.27 12.52 -13.77
C THR A 94 -10.89 11.63 -12.67
N LEU A 95 -11.50 12.24 -11.64
CA LEU A 95 -12.16 11.43 -10.61
C LEU A 95 -13.40 10.75 -11.21
N ALA A 96 -13.37 9.44 -11.26
CA ALA A 96 -14.43 8.62 -11.83
C ALA A 96 -14.68 7.37 -10.99
N VAL A 97 -15.80 6.71 -11.21
CA VAL A 97 -16.09 5.40 -10.60
C VAL A 97 -14.94 4.45 -10.95
N ALA A 98 -14.37 3.81 -9.93
CA ALA A 98 -13.26 2.91 -10.12
C ALA A 98 -13.66 1.70 -10.97
N PRO A 99 -12.89 1.36 -12.02
CA PRO A 99 -13.16 0.15 -12.79
C PRO A 99 -12.93 -1.11 -11.94
N THR A 100 -13.56 -2.21 -12.32
CA THR A 100 -13.47 -3.50 -11.61
C THR A 100 -12.05 -4.08 -11.56
N SER A 101 -11.17 -3.64 -12.47
CA SER A 101 -9.75 -4.00 -12.49
C SER A 101 -8.91 -3.31 -11.39
N HIS A 102 -9.45 -2.27 -10.73
CA HIS A 102 -8.81 -1.64 -9.58
C HIS A 102 -9.18 -2.36 -8.29
N ALA A 103 -8.39 -2.14 -7.23
CA ALA A 103 -8.71 -2.66 -5.90
C ALA A 103 -9.94 -1.99 -5.26
N THR A 104 -10.26 -0.76 -5.66
CA THR A 104 -11.39 0.01 -5.14
C THR A 104 -12.73 -0.60 -5.57
N ARG A 105 -13.64 -0.81 -4.61
CA ARG A 105 -15.02 -1.25 -4.80
C ARG A 105 -15.97 -0.18 -4.29
N LEU A 106 -17.06 0.07 -5.02
CA LEU A 106 -18.10 1.05 -4.67
C LEU A 106 -17.51 2.44 -4.34
N GLY A 107 -16.47 2.84 -5.05
CA GLY A 107 -15.76 4.10 -4.83
C GLY A 107 -15.28 4.74 -6.12
N LYS A 108 -14.66 5.91 -5.97
CA LYS A 108 -14.09 6.69 -7.06
C LYS A 108 -12.57 6.71 -6.97
N HIS A 109 -11.92 6.81 -8.10
CA HIS A 109 -10.46 6.84 -8.25
C HIS A 109 -10.07 7.91 -9.26
N SER A 110 -9.02 8.69 -8.99
CA SER A 110 -8.49 9.65 -9.95
C SER A 110 -7.35 9.05 -10.77
N ALA A 111 -7.00 9.67 -11.89
CA ALA A 111 -5.71 9.49 -12.53
C ALA A 111 -4.60 10.16 -11.69
N ASP A 112 -3.36 10.13 -12.18
CA ASP A 112 -2.19 10.69 -11.51
C ASP A 112 -2.34 12.21 -11.26
N LEU A 113 -2.30 12.60 -9.99
CA LEU A 113 -2.43 13.97 -9.52
C LEU A 113 -1.11 14.78 -9.61
N THR A 114 -0.01 14.16 -9.99
CA THR A 114 1.27 14.86 -10.19
C THR A 114 1.29 15.71 -11.47
N VAL A 115 0.30 15.53 -12.34
CA VAL A 115 0.11 16.31 -13.56
C VAL A 115 -0.36 17.74 -13.21
N LYS A 116 0.14 18.73 -13.93
CA LYS A 116 -0.21 20.14 -13.70
C LYS A 116 -1.66 20.46 -14.13
N PRO A 117 -2.37 21.32 -13.39
CA PRO A 117 -1.93 22.06 -12.20
C PRO A 117 -2.00 21.21 -10.93
N LYS A 118 -0.89 21.13 -10.19
CA LYS A 118 -0.75 20.25 -9.02
C LYS A 118 -1.55 20.70 -7.78
N GLY A 119 -1.88 21.98 -7.68
CA GLY A 119 -2.56 22.49 -6.47
C GLY A 119 -1.86 22.06 -5.15
N PRO A 120 -2.60 21.53 -4.16
CA PRO A 120 -2.02 21.06 -2.89
C PRO A 120 -1.07 19.87 -3.04
N VAL A 121 -1.12 19.12 -4.14
CA VAL A 121 -0.25 17.98 -4.41
C VAL A 121 1.22 18.37 -4.44
N ALA A 122 1.56 19.61 -4.83
CA ALA A 122 2.94 20.11 -4.79
C ALA A 122 3.51 20.17 -3.35
N ALA A 123 2.67 20.43 -2.35
CA ALA A 123 3.05 20.34 -0.93
C ALA A 123 3.13 18.88 -0.48
N PHE A 124 2.20 18.05 -0.95
CA PHE A 124 2.15 16.63 -0.65
C PHE A 124 3.39 15.88 -1.15
N GLU A 125 3.86 16.15 -2.36
CA GLU A 125 5.12 15.58 -2.88
C GLU A 125 6.31 15.84 -1.94
N LYS A 126 6.37 17.04 -1.34
CA LYS A 126 7.41 17.36 -0.35
C LYS A 126 7.24 16.60 0.96
N MET A 127 5.98 16.37 1.38
CA MET A 127 5.69 15.55 2.56
C MET A 127 6.09 14.10 2.31
N ILE A 128 5.73 13.53 1.16
CA ILE A 128 6.16 12.18 0.76
C ILE A 128 7.70 12.08 0.76
N GLY A 129 8.39 13.02 0.13
CA GLY A 129 9.86 13.01 0.08
C GLY A 129 10.53 13.00 1.47
N ARG A 130 9.96 13.73 2.44
CA ARG A 130 10.42 13.68 3.85
C ARG A 130 10.09 12.34 4.51
N GLY A 131 8.87 11.84 4.32
CA GLY A 131 8.45 10.54 4.85
C GLY A 131 9.30 9.39 4.32
N VAL A 132 9.61 9.38 3.03
CA VAL A 132 10.50 8.38 2.40
C VAL A 132 11.90 8.45 3.01
N LYS A 133 12.44 9.65 3.23
CA LYS A 133 13.75 9.83 3.87
C LYS A 133 13.75 9.29 5.30
N GLU A 134 12.76 9.66 6.10
CA GLU A 134 12.58 9.19 7.48
C GLU A 134 12.42 7.66 7.51
N PHE A 135 11.63 7.09 6.60
CA PHE A 135 11.47 5.66 6.44
C PHE A 135 12.81 4.96 6.18
N ILE A 136 13.61 5.46 5.23
CA ILE A 136 14.93 4.90 4.92
C ILE A 136 15.88 5.00 6.12
N GLU A 137 15.89 6.13 6.83
CA GLU A 137 16.70 6.33 8.03
C GLU A 137 16.31 5.34 9.15
N ARG A 138 15.03 5.11 9.33
CA ARG A 138 14.50 4.13 10.32
C ARG A 138 14.89 2.69 9.99
N LEU A 139 14.95 2.30 8.73
CA LEU A 139 15.36 0.95 8.31
C LEU A 139 16.82 0.65 8.66
N GLY A 140 17.66 1.69 8.78
CA GLY A 140 19.07 1.56 9.14
C GLY A 140 19.92 0.96 8.03
N SER A 141 21.00 0.25 8.44
CA SER A 141 22.00 -0.31 7.54
C SER A 141 21.79 -1.80 7.21
N ASP A 142 20.78 -2.45 7.79
CA ASP A 142 20.48 -3.84 7.47
C ASP A 142 19.97 -3.97 6.04
N SER A 143 20.76 -4.66 5.22
CA SER A 143 20.46 -4.91 3.81
C SER A 143 20.04 -6.36 3.53
N THR A 144 19.75 -7.14 4.57
CA THR A 144 19.33 -8.55 4.41
C THR A 144 18.00 -8.68 3.65
N PRO A 145 16.93 -7.90 3.97
CA PRO A 145 15.70 -7.97 3.19
C PRO A 145 15.92 -7.45 1.76
N PRO A 146 15.47 -8.18 0.72
CA PRO A 146 15.60 -7.75 -0.68
C PRO A 146 15.07 -6.35 -0.95
N PHE A 147 13.98 -5.97 -0.29
CA PHE A 147 13.39 -4.64 -0.33
C PHE A 147 14.38 -3.53 0.07
N ILE A 148 15.17 -3.74 1.11
CA ILE A 148 16.15 -2.76 1.60
C ILE A 148 17.41 -2.80 0.75
N ALA A 149 17.91 -4.01 0.41
CA ALA A 149 19.11 -4.21 -0.39
C ALA A 149 19.02 -3.53 -1.77
N HIS A 150 17.82 -3.57 -2.37
CA HIS A 150 17.58 -3.08 -3.74
C HIS A 150 16.74 -1.79 -3.77
N ARG A 151 16.88 -0.93 -2.75
CA ARG A 151 16.24 0.39 -2.75
C ARG A 151 16.72 1.24 -3.94
N PRO A 152 15.79 1.92 -4.64
CA PRO A 152 16.16 2.73 -5.79
C PRO A 152 16.96 3.97 -5.37
N ARG A 153 17.94 4.36 -6.18
CA ARG A 153 18.67 5.61 -6.00
C ARG A 153 17.94 6.81 -6.57
N LYS A 154 17.12 6.57 -7.61
CA LYS A 154 16.28 7.57 -8.27
C LYS A 154 14.87 6.99 -8.37
N TRP A 155 13.89 7.85 -8.18
CA TRP A 155 12.49 7.47 -8.24
C TRP A 155 11.61 8.66 -8.62
N LYS A 156 10.46 8.36 -9.14
CA LYS A 156 9.36 9.30 -9.38
C LYS A 156 8.16 8.93 -8.54
N LEU A 157 7.26 9.90 -8.36
CA LEU A 157 5.99 9.67 -7.68
C LEU A 157 4.88 9.44 -8.70
N ALA A 158 3.98 8.52 -8.38
CA ALA A 158 2.62 8.46 -8.88
C ALA A 158 1.69 8.71 -7.68
N VAL A 159 0.71 9.60 -7.83
CA VAL A 159 -0.19 10.02 -6.73
C VAL A 159 -1.62 10.03 -7.24
N TRP A 160 -2.56 9.43 -6.52
CA TRP A 160 -3.97 9.43 -6.90
C TRP A 160 -4.88 9.51 -5.69
N ALA A 161 -6.09 10.03 -5.92
CA ALA A 161 -7.13 10.10 -4.91
C ALA A 161 -8.05 8.88 -4.96
N ILE A 162 -8.46 8.41 -3.79
CA ILE A 162 -9.49 7.41 -3.59
C ILE A 162 -10.56 8.04 -2.72
N VAL A 163 -11.78 8.07 -3.25
CA VAL A 163 -12.96 8.61 -2.57
C VAL A 163 -13.95 7.49 -2.37
N LEU A 164 -14.19 7.14 -1.10
CA LEU A 164 -15.14 6.10 -0.71
C LEU A 164 -16.36 6.74 -0.08
N GLU A 165 -17.53 6.37 -0.58
CA GLU A 165 -18.84 6.81 -0.13
C GLU A 165 -19.66 5.56 0.23
N GLY A 166 -20.54 5.64 1.23
CA GLY A 166 -21.41 4.53 1.60
C GLY A 166 -20.64 3.30 2.09
N GLU A 167 -20.69 2.22 1.31
CA GLU A 167 -20.10 0.91 1.60
C GLU A 167 -18.76 0.69 0.86
N GLY A 168 -18.12 1.77 0.38
CA GLY A 168 -16.89 1.68 -0.42
C GLY A 168 -15.71 1.12 0.37
N TYR A 169 -14.90 0.27 -0.28
CA TYR A 169 -13.68 -0.32 0.31
C TYR A 169 -12.64 -0.65 -0.76
N GLN A 170 -11.47 -1.10 -0.34
CA GLN A 170 -10.45 -1.69 -1.21
C GLN A 170 -10.23 -3.15 -0.84
N VAL A 171 -10.28 -4.05 -1.84
CA VAL A 171 -9.88 -5.45 -1.66
C VAL A 171 -8.39 -5.53 -1.39
N SER A 172 -7.94 -6.63 -0.80
CA SER A 172 -6.51 -6.85 -0.59
C SER A 172 -5.77 -6.90 -1.93
N HIS A 173 -4.67 -6.16 -2.01
CA HIS A 173 -3.87 -6.01 -3.23
C HIS A 173 -2.44 -5.57 -2.92
N ILE A 174 -1.60 -5.54 -3.95
CA ILE A 174 -0.22 -5.03 -3.93
C ILE A 174 -0.02 -4.01 -5.06
N HIS A 175 1.08 -3.24 -5.00
CA HIS A 175 1.46 -2.33 -6.08
C HIS A 175 2.68 -2.88 -6.83
N ARG A 176 2.43 -3.44 -8.02
CA ARG A 176 3.40 -4.26 -8.76
C ARG A 176 4.60 -3.49 -9.33
N SER A 177 4.48 -2.18 -9.53
CA SER A 177 5.48 -1.35 -10.24
C SER A 177 6.29 -0.45 -9.33
N ALA A 178 5.99 -0.42 -8.03
CA ALA A 178 6.65 0.46 -7.08
C ALA A 178 7.59 -0.29 -6.14
N TRP A 179 8.50 0.44 -5.54
CA TRP A 179 9.36 -0.03 -4.47
C TRP A 179 8.70 0.17 -3.11
N LEU A 180 8.15 1.37 -2.89
CA LEU A 180 7.46 1.77 -1.67
C LEU A 180 6.12 2.37 -2.05
N SER A 181 5.10 2.05 -1.31
CA SER A 181 3.76 2.62 -1.45
C SER A 181 3.35 3.32 -0.17
N GLY A 182 2.34 4.15 -0.26
CA GLY A 182 1.79 4.77 0.91
C GLY A 182 0.39 5.32 0.68
N VAL A 183 -0.25 5.62 1.80
CA VAL A 183 -1.57 6.26 1.84
C VAL A 183 -1.56 7.39 2.85
N TYR A 184 -2.18 8.50 2.49
CA TYR A 184 -2.42 9.65 3.36
C TYR A 184 -3.93 9.84 3.53
N TYR A 185 -4.37 10.10 4.73
CA TYR A 185 -5.79 10.30 5.05
C TYR A 185 -6.08 11.80 5.19
N ALA A 186 -6.74 12.36 4.18
CA ALA A 186 -7.17 13.77 4.22
C ALA A 186 -8.52 13.94 4.95
N GLN A 187 -9.44 12.96 4.77
CA GLN A 187 -10.73 12.93 5.45
C GLN A 187 -11.08 11.49 5.81
N VAL A 188 -11.58 11.30 7.03
CA VAL A 188 -11.91 9.98 7.59
C VAL A 188 -13.30 10.06 8.22
N PRO A 189 -14.21 9.10 7.93
CA PRO A 189 -15.54 9.08 8.54
C PRO A 189 -15.48 8.69 10.01
N SER A 190 -16.46 9.16 10.80
CA SER A 190 -16.52 8.94 12.24
C SER A 190 -16.64 7.46 12.63
N VAL A 191 -17.18 6.61 11.74
CA VAL A 191 -17.35 5.16 11.95
C VAL A 191 -16.04 4.43 12.30
N VAL A 192 -14.88 4.97 11.93
CA VAL A 192 -13.56 4.39 12.29
C VAL A 192 -13.27 4.42 13.80
N ASN A 193 -14.07 5.17 14.57
CA ASN A 193 -13.97 5.27 16.02
C ASN A 193 -14.90 4.29 16.75
N GLU A 194 -15.77 3.58 16.00
CA GLU A 194 -16.64 2.54 16.54
C GLU A 194 -15.88 1.25 16.77
N GLU A 195 -16.50 0.31 17.48
CA GLU A 195 -15.97 -1.04 17.64
C GLU A 195 -15.92 -1.80 16.30
N GLY A 196 -14.97 -2.74 16.17
CA GLY A 196 -14.87 -3.64 15.02
C GLY A 196 -13.93 -3.15 13.91
N GLU A 197 -13.12 -2.10 14.18
CA GLU A 197 -12.03 -1.64 13.27
C GLU A 197 -12.50 -1.26 11.86
N LYS A 198 -13.77 -0.88 11.72
CA LYS A 198 -14.41 -0.48 10.47
C LYS A 198 -13.64 0.65 9.78
N GLY A 199 -13.35 0.49 8.50
CA GLY A 199 -12.61 1.47 7.72
C GLY A 199 -11.11 1.55 8.03
N TRP A 200 -10.57 0.70 8.91
CA TRP A 200 -9.13 0.65 9.15
C TRP A 200 -8.38 0.06 7.94
N ILE A 201 -7.10 0.35 7.83
CA ILE A 201 -6.24 -0.33 6.87
C ILE A 201 -5.65 -1.56 7.54
N GLU A 202 -5.71 -2.70 6.85
CA GLU A 202 -5.13 -3.96 7.26
C GLU A 202 -4.04 -4.38 6.28
N PHE A 203 -2.94 -4.87 6.82
CA PHE A 203 -1.79 -5.40 6.11
C PHE A 203 -1.64 -6.89 6.40
N GLY A 204 -1.12 -7.64 5.41
CA GLY A 204 -0.70 -9.04 5.54
C GLY A 204 -1.65 -10.06 4.93
N GLU A 205 -2.95 -9.81 4.87
CA GLU A 205 -3.90 -10.74 4.26
C GLU A 205 -3.76 -10.76 2.73
N PRO A 206 -3.49 -11.93 2.12
CA PRO A 206 -3.34 -12.04 0.67
C PRO A 206 -4.58 -11.61 -0.12
N GLY A 207 -4.38 -11.16 -1.36
CA GLY A 207 -5.44 -10.76 -2.26
C GLY A 207 -6.28 -11.94 -2.76
N PRO A 208 -7.50 -11.67 -3.28
CA PRO A 208 -8.42 -12.71 -3.75
C PRO A 208 -7.91 -13.46 -4.99
N GLU A 209 -6.84 -12.98 -5.61
CA GLU A 209 -6.15 -13.64 -6.72
C GLU A 209 -5.17 -14.72 -6.28
N TYR A 210 -4.95 -14.91 -4.98
CA TYR A 210 -4.06 -15.94 -4.43
C TYR A 210 -4.84 -17.01 -3.68
N HIS A 211 -4.40 -18.26 -3.83
CA HIS A 211 -4.86 -19.36 -2.99
C HIS A 211 -4.05 -19.39 -1.70
N TRP A 212 -4.72 -19.49 -0.58
CA TRP A 212 -4.10 -19.58 0.74
C TRP A 212 -5.06 -20.23 1.73
N SER A 213 -4.50 -20.92 2.72
CA SER A 213 -5.21 -21.61 3.78
C SER A 213 -4.63 -21.32 5.18
N ALA A 214 -3.33 -21.08 5.23
CA ALA A 214 -2.64 -20.73 6.47
C ALA A 214 -3.02 -19.30 6.90
N THR A 215 -3.25 -19.09 8.19
CA THR A 215 -3.57 -17.76 8.74
C THR A 215 -2.34 -16.87 8.72
N PRO A 216 -2.33 -15.77 7.94
CA PRO A 216 -1.20 -14.85 7.89
C PRO A 216 -1.15 -13.97 9.14
N GLU A 217 0.06 -13.49 9.49
CA GLU A 217 0.19 -12.38 10.42
C GLU A 217 -0.42 -11.11 9.79
N THR A 218 -1.26 -10.41 10.55
CA THR A 218 -1.88 -9.17 10.08
C THR A 218 -1.60 -8.01 11.03
N ARG A 219 -1.52 -6.81 10.47
CA ARG A 219 -1.41 -5.56 11.23
C ARG A 219 -2.46 -4.56 10.76
N ARG A 220 -3.17 -3.98 11.72
CA ARG A 220 -4.22 -2.99 11.46
C ARG A 220 -3.81 -1.62 11.99
N ILE A 221 -4.12 -0.59 11.21
CA ILE A 221 -3.85 0.79 11.58
C ILE A 221 -5.13 1.59 11.42
N LYS A 222 -5.50 2.28 12.49
CA LYS A 222 -6.62 3.22 12.49
C LYS A 222 -6.29 4.44 11.64
N PRO A 223 -7.08 4.77 10.61
CA PRO A 223 -6.88 5.99 9.85
C PRO A 223 -7.28 7.20 10.68
N GLU A 224 -6.48 8.28 10.56
CA GLU A 224 -6.77 9.57 11.16
C GLU A 224 -6.42 10.69 10.17
N PRO A 225 -7.15 11.81 10.13
CA PRO A 225 -6.76 12.93 9.28
C PRO A 225 -5.33 13.39 9.60
N GLY A 226 -4.50 13.53 8.56
CA GLY A 226 -3.08 13.87 8.72
C GLY A 226 -2.14 12.68 8.89
N LEU A 227 -2.65 11.45 8.96
CA LEU A 227 -1.83 10.24 9.02
C LEU A 227 -1.38 9.82 7.62
N MET A 228 -0.09 9.58 7.45
CA MET A 228 0.53 8.90 6.32
C MET A 228 1.01 7.52 6.77
N VAL A 229 0.79 6.49 5.98
CA VAL A 229 1.34 5.15 6.24
C VAL A 229 2.18 4.75 5.04
N LEU A 230 3.45 4.39 5.28
CA LEU A 230 4.40 3.90 4.29
C LEU A 230 4.62 2.40 4.47
N PHE A 231 4.74 1.67 3.37
CA PHE A 231 4.94 0.22 3.38
C PHE A 231 5.56 -0.28 2.06
N PRO A 232 6.30 -1.42 2.07
CA PRO A 232 6.81 -2.04 0.84
C PRO A 232 5.68 -2.35 -0.13
N SER A 233 5.86 -2.06 -1.40
CA SER A 233 4.80 -2.17 -2.41
C SER A 233 4.29 -3.60 -2.63
N TYR A 234 5.03 -4.63 -2.24
CA TYR A 234 4.60 -6.03 -2.27
C TYR A 234 3.83 -6.48 -1.03
N THR A 235 3.69 -5.61 -0.01
CA THR A 235 2.89 -5.93 1.18
C THR A 235 1.41 -5.85 0.84
N PHE A 236 0.69 -6.96 1.04
CA PHE A 236 -0.76 -7.01 0.88
C PHE A 236 -1.42 -6.04 1.84
N HIS A 237 -2.39 -5.28 1.31
CA HIS A 237 -3.15 -4.34 2.13
C HIS A 237 -4.56 -4.14 1.59
N ARG A 238 -5.50 -3.88 2.52
CA ARG A 238 -6.91 -3.66 2.22
C ARG A 238 -7.53 -2.62 3.14
N THR A 239 -8.72 -2.15 2.80
CA THR A 239 -9.59 -1.42 3.73
C THR A 239 -10.58 -2.40 4.34
N ILE A 240 -10.66 -2.49 5.67
CA ILE A 240 -11.73 -3.22 6.35
C ILE A 240 -13.06 -2.55 5.95
N PRO A 241 -14.03 -3.30 5.39
CA PRO A 241 -15.30 -2.74 4.94
C PRO A 241 -16.03 -1.95 6.03
N PHE A 242 -16.69 -0.88 5.64
CA PHE A 242 -17.47 -0.03 6.53
C PHE A 242 -18.70 0.53 5.81
N GLU A 243 -19.68 0.93 6.57
CA GLU A 243 -20.85 1.66 6.09
C GLU A 243 -20.88 3.04 6.77
N SER A 244 -21.02 4.11 6.00
CA SER A 244 -21.07 5.47 6.52
C SER A 244 -21.77 6.41 5.55
N THR A 245 -22.46 7.40 6.08
CA THR A 245 -22.96 8.54 5.28
C THR A 245 -21.89 9.59 5.03
N GLU A 246 -20.76 9.49 5.72
CA GLU A 246 -19.62 10.39 5.58
C GLU A 246 -18.65 9.85 4.54
N THR A 247 -18.02 10.76 3.80
CA THR A 247 -17.04 10.42 2.76
C THR A 247 -15.65 10.22 3.38
N ARG A 248 -14.95 9.17 2.95
CA ARG A 248 -13.50 8.98 3.18
C ARG A 248 -12.74 9.46 1.96
N VAL A 249 -11.75 10.33 2.18
CA VAL A 249 -10.81 10.77 1.14
C VAL A 249 -9.40 10.39 1.56
N SER A 250 -8.81 9.48 0.81
CA SER A 250 -7.41 9.08 0.96
C SER A 250 -6.63 9.36 -0.32
N ILE A 251 -5.36 9.72 -0.14
CA ILE A 251 -4.43 9.99 -1.24
C ILE A 251 -3.37 8.91 -1.21
N ALA A 252 -3.43 8.00 -2.15
CA ALA A 252 -2.44 6.96 -2.31
C ALA A 252 -1.28 7.44 -3.18
N PHE A 253 -0.12 6.86 -2.98
CA PHE A 253 1.06 7.17 -3.78
C PHE A 253 2.03 6.00 -3.86
N ASP A 254 2.78 6.00 -4.94
CA ASP A 254 3.86 5.07 -5.23
C ASP A 254 5.18 5.79 -5.43
N VAL A 255 6.23 5.21 -4.86
CA VAL A 255 7.64 5.54 -5.11
C VAL A 255 8.13 4.57 -6.18
N VAL A 256 8.09 4.99 -7.42
CA VAL A 256 8.38 4.16 -8.59
C VAL A 256 9.86 4.31 -8.97
N PRO A 257 10.64 3.21 -8.99
CA PRO A 257 12.04 3.28 -9.43
C PRO A 257 12.19 3.85 -10.84
N GLU A 258 13.15 4.76 -11.03
CA GLU A 258 13.60 5.16 -12.36
C GLU A 258 14.76 4.26 -12.81
N GLN A 259 14.69 3.84 -14.06
CA GLN A 259 15.73 3.02 -14.71
C GLN A 259 16.97 3.85 -15.01
#